data_e76f1705ec6e8559d36e56460233f827
#
_entry.id   e76f1705ec6e8559d36e56460233f827
#
_cell.length_a   1.000
_cell.length_b   1.000
_cell.length_c   1.000
_cell.angle_alpha   90.00
_cell.angle_beta   90.00
_cell.angle_gamma   90.00
#
_symmetry.space_group_name_H-M   'P 1'
#
loop_
_entity.id
_entity.type
_entity.pdbx_description
1 polymer ?
#
loop_
_entity_poly.entity_id
_entity_poly.type
_entity_poly.pdbx_seq_one_letter_code
_entity_poly.pdbx_strand_id
1 'polypeptide(L)'
;MSTIIYDSPIFGPVKSRRLGISLGINLMPNDGKVCTFDCIYCECGFNKDYRTKSPFPTREEVAAKLEAKLKTMKETNEQPDVLTFAGNGEPTANPQFAEIIDDTIRLRNQYCPKAKVSVLSNATFIHRTNVHNALMKVDNNILKLDTIDNKYINKVDRPTYPTYRVSKIVEEMKTFNGRLIVQTMFLKGISTDGDDVNNVKEDFIVPWLDAVKTIAPRKVMIYTIDRETPDPNLKKTTKSELDAICERVKAMGIPCSASY
;
A
#
# COMPACT_ATOMS: atom_id res chain seq x y z
N MET A 1 21.72 6.38 -3.83
CA MET A 1 20.29 6.07 -3.63
C MET A 1 20.23 4.90 -2.67
N SER A 2 19.71 5.09 -1.48
CA SER A 2 19.49 3.99 -0.53
C SER A 2 18.12 3.36 -0.80
N THR A 3 18.07 2.37 -1.65
CA THR A 3 16.87 1.57 -1.87
C THR A 3 16.76 0.53 -0.77
N ILE A 4 15.55 0.31 -0.26
CA ILE A 4 15.29 -0.65 0.81
C ILE A 4 14.68 -1.91 0.20
N ILE A 5 15.39 -3.04 0.32
CA ILE A 5 14.81 -4.36 0.11
C ILE A 5 14.58 -4.97 1.49
N TYR A 6 13.32 -5.21 1.80
CA TYR A 6 12.90 -5.76 3.09
C TYR A 6 13.12 -7.28 3.12
N ASP A 7 13.41 -7.78 4.31
CA ASP A 7 13.43 -9.23 4.54
C ASP A 7 12.09 -9.87 4.15
N SER A 8 12.14 -11.11 3.76
CA SER A 8 10.97 -11.93 3.41
C SER A 8 11.03 -13.29 4.13
N PRO A 9 9.88 -13.81 4.57
CA PRO A 9 8.53 -13.26 4.50
C PRO A 9 8.18 -12.33 5.68
N ILE A 10 9.00 -12.18 6.71
CA ILE A 10 8.71 -11.37 7.91
C ILE A 10 9.83 -10.37 8.15
N PHE A 11 9.49 -9.12 8.41
CA PHE A 11 10.44 -8.06 8.74
C PHE A 11 9.94 -7.16 9.87
N GLY A 12 10.86 -6.49 10.54
CA GLY A 12 10.56 -5.62 11.69
C GLY A 12 10.51 -6.35 13.04
N PRO A 13 9.80 -5.80 14.05
CA PRO A 13 8.79 -4.73 13.92
C PRO A 13 9.37 -3.35 13.57
N VAL A 14 8.57 -2.53 12.88
CA VAL A 14 8.92 -1.15 12.54
C VAL A 14 7.87 -0.16 13.09
N LYS A 15 8.30 1.04 13.47
CA LYS A 15 7.37 2.10 13.86
C LYS A 15 6.76 2.76 12.63
N SER A 16 5.49 2.48 12.39
CA SER A 16 4.74 3.08 11.29
C SER A 16 4.14 4.42 11.70
N ARG A 17 4.31 5.47 10.88
CA ARG A 17 3.66 6.79 11.10
C ARG A 17 2.14 6.70 11.08
N ARG A 18 1.57 5.69 10.45
CA ARG A 18 0.13 5.55 10.18
C ARG A 18 -0.55 4.45 10.98
N LEU A 19 0.19 3.43 11.40
CA LEU A 19 -0.38 2.18 11.90
C LEU A 19 0.17 1.74 13.27
N GLY A 20 1.09 2.49 13.90
CA GLY A 20 1.73 2.10 15.16
C GLY A 20 2.90 1.13 14.98
N ILE A 21 3.12 0.24 15.95
CA ILE A 21 4.15 -0.80 15.89
C ILE A 21 3.70 -1.89 14.92
N SER A 22 4.36 -1.96 13.77
CA SER A 22 3.98 -2.81 12.65
C SER A 22 4.96 -3.97 12.47
N LEU A 23 4.46 -5.20 12.53
CA LEU A 23 5.19 -6.37 12.04
C LEU A 23 4.86 -6.54 10.55
N GLY A 24 5.90 -6.45 9.71
CA GLY A 24 5.76 -6.53 8.26
C GLY A 24 5.69 -7.97 7.78
N ILE A 25 4.79 -8.20 6.81
CA ILE A 25 4.66 -9.46 6.07
C ILE A 25 4.93 -9.14 4.60
N ASN A 26 6.09 -9.60 4.11
CA ASN A 26 6.55 -9.39 2.74
C ASN A 26 6.35 -10.68 1.93
N LEU A 27 5.37 -10.68 1.04
CA LEU A 27 5.03 -11.83 0.20
C LEU A 27 5.83 -11.88 -1.11
N MET A 28 6.81 -10.97 -1.26
CA MET A 28 7.72 -10.94 -2.40
C MET A 28 9.04 -11.65 -2.04
N PRO A 29 9.85 -12.01 -3.04
CA PRO A 29 11.18 -12.56 -2.80
C PRO A 29 12.06 -11.63 -1.96
N ASN A 30 13.02 -12.21 -1.25
CA ASN A 30 13.96 -11.48 -0.38
C ASN A 30 15.11 -10.80 -1.13
N ASP A 31 15.33 -11.18 -2.40
CA ASP A 31 16.44 -10.74 -3.24
C ASP A 31 16.03 -9.74 -4.33
N GLY A 32 14.78 -9.28 -4.31
CA GLY A 32 14.32 -8.36 -5.34
C GLY A 32 12.91 -7.83 -5.17
N LYS A 33 12.50 -7.03 -6.15
CA LYS A 33 11.19 -6.39 -6.22
C LYS A 33 10.31 -7.07 -7.27
N VAL A 34 9.07 -7.41 -6.89
CA VAL A 34 8.03 -7.89 -7.80
C VAL A 34 6.77 -7.06 -7.61
N CYS A 35 6.55 -6.10 -8.50
CA CYS A 35 5.40 -5.23 -8.44
C CYS A 35 4.77 -5.05 -9.82
N THR A 36 3.46 -4.91 -9.84
CA THR A 36 2.69 -4.54 -11.05
C THR A 36 2.75 -3.04 -11.35
N PHE A 37 3.34 -2.27 -10.46
CA PHE A 37 3.68 -0.86 -10.62
C PHE A 37 5.19 -0.65 -10.54
N ASP A 38 5.66 0.44 -11.12
CA ASP A 38 7.07 0.85 -11.06
C ASP A 38 7.20 2.32 -10.67
N CYS A 39 6.54 2.69 -9.55
CA CYS A 39 6.38 4.06 -9.10
C CYS A 39 7.72 4.77 -8.93
N ILE A 40 7.82 6.00 -9.44
CA ILE A 40 9.05 6.83 -9.36
C ILE A 40 9.40 7.25 -7.92
N TYR A 41 8.49 7.06 -6.97
CA TYR A 41 8.69 7.37 -5.55
C TYR A 41 8.80 6.13 -4.66
N CYS A 42 8.93 4.92 -5.23
CA CYS A 42 8.94 3.68 -4.46
C CYS A 42 10.23 3.50 -3.68
N GLU A 43 10.16 3.39 -2.35
CA GLU A 43 11.32 3.15 -1.49
C GLU A 43 12.11 1.88 -1.87
N CYS A 44 11.47 0.91 -2.53
CA CYS A 44 12.10 -0.32 -3.01
C CYS A 44 12.78 -0.18 -4.38
N GLY A 45 12.87 1.03 -4.96
CA GLY A 45 13.48 1.25 -6.28
C GLY A 45 12.61 0.79 -7.44
N PHE A 46 13.21 0.65 -8.61
CA PHE A 46 12.53 0.18 -9.82
C PHE A 46 12.61 -1.34 -9.95
N ASN A 47 11.62 -1.95 -10.61
CA ASN A 47 11.59 -3.39 -10.88
C ASN A 47 12.84 -3.88 -11.64
N LYS A 48 13.40 -3.05 -12.53
CA LYS A 48 14.59 -3.38 -13.32
C LYS A 48 15.88 -3.48 -12.50
N ASP A 49 15.96 -2.72 -11.38
CA ASP A 49 17.17 -2.61 -10.56
C ASP A 49 17.34 -3.82 -9.64
N TYR A 50 16.24 -4.49 -9.30
CA TYR A 50 16.20 -5.59 -8.34
C TYR A 50 15.41 -6.78 -8.89
N ARG A 51 15.87 -7.32 -10.01
CA ARG A 51 15.28 -8.55 -10.59
C ARG A 51 15.58 -9.73 -9.71
N THR A 52 14.53 -10.28 -9.12
CA THR A 52 14.64 -11.47 -8.29
C THR A 52 15.00 -12.73 -9.09
N LYS A 53 15.71 -13.64 -8.42
CA LYS A 53 15.96 -15.02 -8.85
C LYS A 53 15.27 -16.03 -7.93
N SER A 54 14.83 -15.58 -6.77
CA SER A 54 14.15 -16.40 -5.78
C SER A 54 12.64 -16.51 -6.07
N PRO A 55 11.99 -17.61 -5.69
CA PRO A 55 10.54 -17.75 -5.77
C PRO A 55 9.84 -16.86 -4.74
N PHE A 56 8.53 -16.71 -4.89
CA PHE A 56 7.68 -16.19 -3.83
C PHE A 56 7.75 -17.09 -2.59
N PRO A 57 7.70 -16.52 -1.37
CA PRO A 57 7.57 -17.34 -0.17
C PRO A 57 6.25 -18.11 -0.23
N THR A 58 6.30 -19.39 0.18
CA THR A 58 5.12 -20.24 0.21
C THR A 58 4.26 -19.92 1.43
N ARG A 59 3.00 -20.40 1.40
CA ARG A 59 2.07 -20.29 2.52
C ARG A 59 2.66 -20.85 3.81
N GLU A 60 3.29 -22.04 3.71
CA GLU A 60 3.89 -22.76 4.83
C GLU A 60 5.07 -21.99 5.43
N GLU A 61 5.93 -21.41 4.58
CA GLU A 61 7.05 -20.58 5.02
C GLU A 61 6.59 -19.31 5.73
N VAL A 62 5.57 -18.64 5.19
CA VAL A 62 5.00 -17.44 5.81
C VAL A 62 4.39 -17.79 7.16
N ALA A 63 3.56 -18.84 7.21
CA ALA A 63 2.90 -19.26 8.45
C ALA A 63 3.89 -19.65 9.54
N ALA A 64 4.92 -20.46 9.21
CA ALA A 64 5.92 -20.91 10.17
C ALA A 64 6.76 -19.75 10.73
N LYS A 65 7.24 -18.84 9.87
CA LYS A 65 8.05 -17.69 10.31
C LYS A 65 7.22 -16.66 11.07
N LEU A 66 5.96 -16.42 10.66
CA LEU A 66 5.05 -15.54 11.37
C LEU A 66 4.74 -16.08 12.77
N GLU A 67 4.41 -17.36 12.86
CA GLU A 67 4.12 -18.01 14.16
C GLU A 67 5.32 -17.92 15.10
N ALA A 68 6.51 -18.27 14.63
CA ALA A 68 7.74 -18.18 15.43
C ALA A 68 7.98 -16.75 15.95
N LYS A 69 7.84 -15.73 15.06
CA LYS A 69 8.02 -14.33 15.44
C LYS A 69 6.98 -13.86 16.46
N LEU A 70 5.71 -14.22 16.27
CA LEU A 70 4.63 -13.84 17.20
C LEU A 70 4.77 -14.52 18.57
N LYS A 71 5.25 -15.77 18.64
CA LYS A 71 5.59 -16.45 19.90
C LYS A 71 6.65 -15.67 20.67
N THR A 72 7.77 -15.35 20.03
CA THR A 72 8.84 -14.55 20.63
C THR A 72 8.33 -13.19 21.12
N MET A 73 7.57 -12.46 20.30
CA MET A 73 7.02 -11.16 20.67
C MET A 73 6.04 -11.23 21.85
N LYS A 74 5.29 -12.35 21.97
CA LYS A 74 4.41 -12.60 23.12
C LYS A 74 5.22 -12.86 24.39
N GLU A 75 6.31 -13.63 24.31
CA GLU A 75 7.20 -13.96 25.44
C GLU A 75 7.94 -12.71 25.93
N THR A 76 8.37 -11.81 25.02
CA THR A 76 9.04 -10.55 25.37
C THR A 76 8.08 -9.40 25.72
N ASN A 77 6.77 -9.64 25.65
CA ASN A 77 5.72 -8.63 25.86
C ASN A 77 5.80 -7.42 24.90
N GLU A 78 6.33 -7.64 23.69
CA GLU A 78 6.49 -6.63 22.63
C GLU A 78 5.48 -6.84 21.49
N GLN A 79 4.19 -6.97 21.82
CA GLN A 79 3.17 -7.26 20.81
C GLN A 79 3.01 -6.13 19.79
N PRO A 80 2.79 -6.46 18.51
CA PRO A 80 2.54 -5.46 17.49
C PRO A 80 1.13 -4.88 17.61
N ASP A 81 0.97 -3.62 17.18
CA ASP A 81 -0.36 -3.02 16.98
C ASP A 81 -1.01 -3.54 15.68
N VAL A 82 -0.17 -3.91 14.71
CA VAL A 82 -0.63 -4.31 13.38
C VAL A 82 0.32 -5.31 12.71
N LEU A 83 -0.26 -6.26 11.98
CA LEU A 83 0.42 -7.12 11.01
C LEU A 83 0.15 -6.54 9.62
N THR A 84 1.19 -6.07 8.93
CA THR A 84 1.03 -5.32 7.69
C THR A 84 1.62 -6.06 6.49
N PHE A 85 0.78 -6.42 5.54
CA PHE A 85 1.22 -6.91 4.24
C PHE A 85 1.74 -5.74 3.41
N ALA A 86 3.05 -5.67 3.26
CA ALA A 86 3.81 -4.67 2.53
C ALA A 86 5.22 -5.20 2.25
N GLY A 87 6.06 -4.44 1.57
CA GLY A 87 7.46 -4.78 1.34
C GLY A 87 7.86 -4.61 -0.12
N ASN A 88 8.49 -5.61 -0.71
CA ASN A 88 9.19 -5.52 -1.99
C ASN A 88 8.26 -5.63 -3.22
N GLY A 89 7.06 -5.08 -3.17
CA GLY A 89 6.14 -5.08 -4.31
C GLY A 89 4.66 -5.18 -3.95
N GLU A 90 3.89 -5.87 -4.80
CA GLU A 90 2.43 -5.98 -4.65
C GLU A 90 2.06 -7.30 -3.95
N PRO A 91 1.57 -7.29 -2.72
CA PRO A 91 1.30 -8.51 -1.96
C PRO A 91 0.25 -9.43 -2.61
N THR A 92 -0.74 -8.85 -3.30
CA THR A 92 -1.79 -9.61 -3.98
C THR A 92 -1.31 -10.34 -5.25
N ALA A 93 -0.03 -10.13 -5.64
CA ALA A 93 0.60 -10.88 -6.72
C ALA A 93 1.04 -12.30 -6.30
N ASN A 94 1.21 -12.55 -4.99
CA ASN A 94 1.54 -13.89 -4.52
C ASN A 94 0.34 -14.83 -4.81
N PRO A 95 0.56 -15.97 -5.47
CA PRO A 95 -0.52 -16.89 -5.84
C PRO A 95 -1.32 -17.43 -4.65
N GLN A 96 -0.70 -17.54 -3.48
CA GLN A 96 -1.28 -18.07 -2.25
C GLN A 96 -1.74 -16.95 -1.29
N PHE A 97 -1.92 -15.73 -1.80
CA PHE A 97 -2.28 -14.56 -0.99
C PHE A 97 -3.51 -14.80 -0.10
N ALA A 98 -4.57 -15.40 -0.65
CA ALA A 98 -5.81 -15.58 0.08
C ALA A 98 -5.66 -16.56 1.27
N GLU A 99 -4.96 -17.65 1.05
CA GLU A 99 -4.69 -18.67 2.07
C GLU A 99 -3.73 -18.14 3.16
N ILE A 100 -2.75 -17.30 2.76
CA ILE A 100 -1.85 -16.65 3.69
C ILE A 100 -2.59 -15.64 4.58
N ILE A 101 -3.58 -14.92 4.05
CA ILE A 101 -4.46 -14.05 4.85
C ILE A 101 -5.20 -14.86 5.91
N ASP A 102 -5.77 -16.02 5.55
CA ASP A 102 -6.49 -16.86 6.49
C ASP A 102 -5.59 -17.38 7.62
N ASP A 103 -4.38 -17.83 7.31
CA ASP A 103 -3.40 -18.25 8.30
C ASP A 103 -2.94 -17.06 9.19
N THR A 104 -2.74 -15.89 8.60
CA THR A 104 -2.34 -14.69 9.34
C THR A 104 -3.42 -14.29 10.35
N ILE A 105 -4.69 -14.30 9.95
CA ILE A 105 -5.82 -14.00 10.85
C ILE A 105 -5.89 -15.03 11.98
N ARG A 106 -5.72 -16.32 11.67
CA ARG A 106 -5.68 -17.39 12.68
C ARG A 106 -4.55 -17.19 13.69
N LEU A 107 -3.33 -16.95 13.22
CA LEU A 107 -2.15 -16.72 14.07
C LEU A 107 -2.28 -15.44 14.89
N ARG A 108 -2.76 -14.33 14.30
CA ARG A 108 -3.07 -13.11 15.00
C ARG A 108 -4.03 -13.37 16.16
N ASN A 109 -5.13 -14.07 15.94
CA ASN A 109 -6.11 -14.35 16.97
C ASN A 109 -5.53 -15.18 18.13
N GLN A 110 -4.57 -16.06 17.84
CA GLN A 110 -3.91 -16.91 18.83
C GLN A 110 -2.85 -16.17 19.67
N TYR A 111 -2.05 -15.31 19.05
CA TYR A 111 -0.85 -14.75 19.68
C TYR A 111 -0.96 -13.27 20.03
N CYS A 112 -1.68 -12.47 19.25
CA CYS A 112 -1.84 -11.02 19.42
C CYS A 112 -3.25 -10.54 19.03
N PRO A 113 -4.31 -10.98 19.74
CA PRO A 113 -5.70 -10.77 19.32
C PRO A 113 -6.13 -9.30 19.21
N LYS A 114 -5.38 -8.38 19.82
CA LYS A 114 -5.63 -6.94 19.73
C LYS A 114 -5.03 -6.31 18.45
N ALA A 115 -4.04 -6.96 17.85
CA ALA A 115 -3.40 -6.46 16.65
C ALA A 115 -4.38 -6.44 15.45
N LYS A 116 -4.21 -5.47 14.55
CA LYS A 116 -4.95 -5.39 13.30
C LYS A 116 -4.21 -6.11 12.18
N VAL A 117 -4.94 -6.64 11.20
CA VAL A 117 -4.35 -7.11 9.94
C VAL A 117 -4.60 -6.06 8.87
N SER A 118 -3.53 -5.56 8.25
CA SER A 118 -3.56 -4.52 7.23
C SER A 118 -2.92 -5.00 5.94
N VAL A 119 -3.53 -4.69 4.81
CA VAL A 119 -2.96 -4.94 3.48
C VAL A 119 -2.81 -3.62 2.75
N LEU A 120 -1.58 -3.31 2.30
CA LEU A 120 -1.31 -2.20 1.40
C LEU A 120 -1.18 -2.76 -0.02
N SER A 121 -2.12 -2.39 -0.88
CA SER A 121 -2.16 -2.89 -2.27
C SER A 121 -2.30 -1.73 -3.25
N ASN A 122 -1.65 -1.87 -4.41
CA ASN A 122 -1.83 -0.96 -5.54
C ASN A 122 -3.15 -1.21 -6.31
N ALA A 123 -3.98 -2.11 -5.80
CA ALA A 123 -5.32 -2.45 -6.30
C ALA A 123 -5.36 -3.15 -7.67
N THR A 124 -4.24 -3.57 -8.25
CA THR A 124 -4.25 -4.14 -9.62
C THR A 124 -4.96 -5.48 -9.72
N PHE A 125 -5.02 -6.26 -8.64
CA PHE A 125 -5.63 -7.60 -8.64
C PHE A 125 -6.93 -7.71 -7.85
N ILE A 126 -7.54 -6.60 -7.42
CA ILE A 126 -8.78 -6.63 -6.63
C ILE A 126 -10.00 -7.18 -7.39
N HIS A 127 -9.94 -7.23 -8.71
CA HIS A 127 -10.94 -7.88 -9.57
C HIS A 127 -10.95 -9.41 -9.45
N ARG A 128 -9.88 -10.03 -8.89
CA ARG A 128 -9.83 -11.48 -8.68
C ARG A 128 -10.66 -11.85 -7.46
N THR A 129 -11.62 -12.76 -7.61
CA THR A 129 -12.55 -13.14 -6.54
C THR A 129 -11.86 -13.59 -5.25
N ASN A 130 -10.80 -14.39 -5.35
CA ASN A 130 -10.04 -14.83 -4.18
C ASN A 130 -9.33 -13.68 -3.46
N VAL A 131 -8.76 -12.72 -4.21
CA VAL A 131 -8.13 -11.51 -3.65
C VAL A 131 -9.18 -10.61 -3.00
N HIS A 132 -10.28 -10.33 -3.70
CA HIS A 132 -11.39 -9.53 -3.17
C HIS A 132 -11.89 -10.12 -1.84
N ASN A 133 -12.19 -11.42 -1.81
CA ASN A 133 -12.71 -12.07 -0.62
C ASN A 133 -11.70 -12.07 0.54
N ALA A 134 -10.41 -12.22 0.26
CA ALA A 134 -9.36 -12.12 1.28
C ALA A 134 -9.27 -10.70 1.86
N LEU A 135 -9.31 -9.66 0.99
CA LEU A 135 -9.30 -8.26 1.40
C LEU A 135 -10.54 -7.86 2.22
N MET A 136 -11.67 -8.53 2.00
CA MET A 136 -12.88 -8.34 2.82
C MET A 136 -12.78 -8.89 4.25
N LYS A 137 -11.81 -9.79 4.53
CA LYS A 137 -11.59 -10.40 5.85
C LYS A 137 -10.68 -9.57 6.75
N VAL A 138 -9.80 -8.73 6.18
CA VAL A 138 -8.79 -7.99 6.94
C VAL A 138 -9.37 -6.75 7.63
N ASP A 139 -8.72 -6.31 8.70
CA ASP A 139 -9.15 -5.11 9.44
C ASP A 139 -8.94 -3.83 8.62
N ASN A 140 -7.84 -3.73 7.88
CA ASN A 140 -7.53 -2.56 7.06
C ASN A 140 -7.17 -2.99 5.63
N ASN A 141 -8.15 -2.97 4.75
CA ASN A 141 -7.98 -3.09 3.31
C ASN A 141 -7.60 -1.69 2.77
N ILE A 142 -6.32 -1.46 2.53
CA ILE A 142 -5.77 -0.15 2.13
C ILE A 142 -5.38 -0.21 0.66
N LEU A 143 -6.16 0.49 -0.18
CA LEU A 143 -6.04 0.46 -1.63
C LEU A 143 -5.54 1.82 -2.14
N LYS A 144 -4.52 1.77 -2.99
CA LYS A 144 -3.90 2.95 -3.60
C LYS A 144 -4.78 3.57 -4.67
N LEU A 145 -4.95 4.91 -4.59
CA LEU A 145 -5.57 5.73 -5.62
C LEU A 145 -4.92 7.12 -5.61
N ASP A 146 -3.83 7.32 -6.32
CA ASP A 146 -3.09 8.60 -6.30
C ASP A 146 -3.72 9.67 -7.17
N THR A 147 -4.48 9.28 -8.18
CA THR A 147 -5.24 10.14 -9.08
C THR A 147 -6.22 9.31 -9.90
N ILE A 148 -7.08 9.97 -10.68
CA ILE A 148 -7.91 9.34 -11.73
C ILE A 148 -7.41 9.64 -13.15
N ASP A 149 -6.29 10.33 -13.30
CA ASP A 149 -5.68 10.63 -14.59
C ASP A 149 -4.73 9.49 -15.03
N ASN A 150 -5.12 8.76 -16.09
CA ASN A 150 -4.29 7.68 -16.63
C ASN A 150 -2.93 8.18 -17.15
N LYS A 151 -2.84 9.42 -17.67
CA LYS A 151 -1.56 9.98 -18.15
C LYS A 151 -0.59 10.19 -16.98
N TYR A 152 -1.10 10.75 -15.88
CA TYR A 152 -0.32 10.90 -14.67
C TYR A 152 0.13 9.53 -14.12
N ILE A 153 -0.79 8.56 -14.01
CA ILE A 153 -0.46 7.22 -13.52
C ILE A 153 0.63 6.56 -14.35
N ASN A 154 0.58 6.68 -15.68
CA ASN A 154 1.61 6.12 -16.55
C ASN A 154 3.00 6.77 -16.34
N LYS A 155 3.05 8.04 -15.92
CA LYS A 155 4.29 8.76 -15.64
C LYS A 155 4.84 8.47 -14.25
N VAL A 156 3.97 8.38 -13.25
CA VAL A 156 4.34 8.34 -11.83
C VAL A 156 4.27 6.93 -11.26
N ASP A 157 3.18 6.21 -11.48
CA ASP A 157 2.97 4.86 -10.95
C ASP A 157 3.48 3.75 -11.89
N ARG A 158 3.54 4.03 -13.18
CA ARG A 158 4.11 3.17 -14.24
C ARG A 158 3.60 1.73 -14.15
N PRO A 159 2.28 1.48 -14.39
CA PRO A 159 1.76 0.13 -14.46
C PRO A 159 2.53 -0.72 -15.47
N THR A 160 2.89 -1.96 -15.10
CA THR A 160 3.70 -2.86 -15.94
C THR A 160 2.90 -3.50 -17.06
N TYR A 161 1.58 -3.27 -17.12
CA TYR A 161 0.72 -3.78 -18.19
C TYR A 161 -0.07 -2.65 -18.88
N PRO A 162 -0.11 -2.61 -20.22
CA PRO A 162 -0.62 -1.47 -20.99
C PRO A 162 -2.15 -1.32 -20.93
N THR A 163 -2.85 -2.35 -20.49
CA THR A 163 -4.32 -2.35 -20.38
C THR A 163 -4.84 -1.76 -19.07
N TYR A 164 -3.95 -1.27 -18.20
CA TYR A 164 -4.35 -0.60 -16.97
C TYR A 164 -5.21 0.63 -17.26
N ARG A 165 -6.32 0.75 -16.53
CA ARG A 165 -7.22 1.92 -16.57
C ARG A 165 -7.72 2.19 -15.15
N VAL A 166 -7.42 3.37 -14.64
CA VAL A 166 -7.82 3.76 -13.29
C VAL A 166 -9.33 3.75 -13.11
N SER A 167 -10.10 4.07 -14.14
CA SER A 167 -11.57 4.01 -14.08
C SER A 167 -12.09 2.61 -13.75
N LYS A 168 -11.45 1.56 -14.28
CA LYS A 168 -11.79 0.17 -13.90
C LYS A 168 -11.47 -0.11 -12.43
N ILE A 169 -10.34 0.38 -11.94
CA ILE A 169 -9.95 0.23 -10.53
C ILE A 169 -10.97 0.93 -9.62
N VAL A 170 -11.43 2.13 -9.98
CA VAL A 170 -12.48 2.84 -9.24
C VAL A 170 -13.78 2.01 -9.19
N GLU A 171 -14.22 1.42 -10.32
CA GLU A 171 -15.40 0.56 -10.33
C GLU A 171 -15.21 -0.69 -9.45
N GLU A 172 -14.04 -1.33 -9.49
CA GLU A 172 -13.74 -2.46 -8.62
C GLU A 172 -13.69 -2.05 -7.13
N MET A 173 -13.17 -0.86 -6.80
CA MET A 173 -13.17 -0.35 -5.42
C MET A 173 -14.59 -0.19 -4.87
N LYS A 174 -15.57 0.18 -5.69
CA LYS A 174 -16.98 0.31 -5.28
C LYS A 174 -17.57 -1.03 -4.81
N THR A 175 -17.10 -2.15 -5.35
CA THR A 175 -17.61 -3.49 -4.96
C THR A 175 -17.32 -3.86 -3.51
N PHE A 176 -16.38 -3.17 -2.85
CA PHE A 176 -16.12 -3.33 -1.42
C PHE A 176 -17.17 -2.69 -0.51
N ASN A 177 -18.14 -1.92 -1.07
CA ASN A 177 -19.23 -1.30 -0.31
C ASN A 177 -18.72 -0.50 0.91
N GLY A 178 -17.71 0.33 0.71
CA GLY A 178 -17.08 1.15 1.74
C GLY A 178 -16.10 0.40 2.67
N ARG A 179 -15.97 -0.92 2.58
CA ARG A 179 -15.07 -1.73 3.43
C ARG A 179 -13.61 -1.69 2.95
N LEU A 180 -13.15 -0.49 2.62
CA LEU A 180 -11.77 -0.19 2.24
C LEU A 180 -11.33 1.16 2.78
N ILE A 181 -10.04 1.39 2.74
CA ILE A 181 -9.38 2.66 2.99
C ILE A 181 -8.71 3.07 1.69
N VAL A 182 -9.01 4.26 1.18
CA VAL A 182 -8.25 4.82 0.04
C VAL A 182 -6.97 5.43 0.58
N GLN A 183 -5.85 5.07 -0.02
CA GLN A 183 -4.54 5.65 0.29
C GLN A 183 -3.99 6.41 -0.92
N THR A 184 -3.57 7.65 -0.71
CA THR A 184 -3.12 8.55 -1.78
C THR A 184 -1.80 9.21 -1.43
N MET A 185 -0.82 9.08 -2.33
CA MET A 185 0.42 9.84 -2.31
C MET A 185 0.21 11.19 -3.01
N PHE A 186 0.44 12.29 -2.30
CA PHE A 186 0.55 13.63 -2.89
C PHE A 186 2.01 14.05 -2.92
N LEU A 187 2.47 14.48 -4.09
CA LEU A 187 3.85 14.90 -4.34
C LEU A 187 3.91 16.01 -5.38
N LYS A 188 5.07 16.65 -5.47
CA LYS A 188 5.36 17.74 -6.39
C LYS A 188 6.71 17.53 -7.07
N GLY A 189 7.02 18.34 -8.05
CA GLY A 189 8.32 18.37 -8.71
C GLY A 189 8.22 18.22 -10.22
N ILE A 190 9.39 18.29 -10.84
CA ILE A 190 9.60 17.90 -12.24
C ILE A 190 10.43 16.64 -12.21
N SER A 191 9.89 15.54 -12.72
CA SER A 191 10.60 14.25 -12.71
C SER A 191 11.90 14.30 -13.51
N THR A 192 12.76 13.33 -13.33
CA THR A 192 13.99 13.19 -14.13
C THR A 192 13.70 13.09 -15.63
N ASP A 193 12.52 12.60 -16.01
CA ASP A 193 12.07 12.54 -17.42
C ASP A 193 11.49 13.88 -17.92
N GLY A 194 11.49 14.93 -17.09
CA GLY A 194 11.00 16.28 -17.43
C GLY A 194 9.48 16.46 -17.25
N ASP A 195 8.79 15.48 -16.71
CA ASP A 195 7.34 15.57 -16.47
C ASP A 195 7.00 16.35 -15.20
N ASP A 196 6.03 17.25 -15.28
CA ASP A 196 5.40 17.83 -14.10
C ASP A 196 4.54 16.77 -13.40
N VAL A 197 4.94 16.41 -12.18
CA VAL A 197 4.31 15.36 -11.35
C VAL A 197 3.58 15.94 -10.14
N ASN A 198 3.22 17.22 -10.19
CA ASN A 198 2.49 17.91 -9.15
C ASN A 198 1.00 17.54 -9.18
N ASN A 199 0.56 16.60 -8.31
CA ASN A 199 -0.84 16.18 -8.20
C ASN A 199 -1.64 16.92 -7.10
N VAL A 200 -1.09 18.00 -6.52
CA VAL A 200 -1.84 18.88 -5.61
C VAL A 200 -2.55 20.03 -6.33
N LYS A 201 -2.52 20.06 -7.65
CA LYS A 201 -3.29 21.01 -8.48
C LYS A 201 -4.78 20.64 -8.50
N GLU A 202 -5.63 21.65 -8.62
CA GLU A 202 -7.10 21.45 -8.66
C GLU A 202 -7.54 20.49 -9.76
N ASP A 203 -6.89 20.50 -10.91
CA ASP A 203 -7.18 19.57 -12.04
C ASP A 203 -7.00 18.08 -11.66
N PHE A 204 -6.22 17.78 -10.63
CA PHE A 204 -6.07 16.43 -10.07
C PHE A 204 -6.94 16.22 -8.83
N ILE A 205 -7.00 17.22 -7.93
CA ILE A 205 -7.71 17.08 -6.65
C ILE A 205 -9.21 16.97 -6.85
N VAL A 206 -9.82 17.84 -7.69
CA VAL A 206 -11.29 17.85 -7.84
C VAL A 206 -11.81 16.52 -8.38
N PRO A 207 -11.29 15.99 -9.51
CA PRO A 207 -11.75 14.69 -10.01
C PRO A 207 -11.43 13.52 -9.07
N TRP A 208 -10.30 13.59 -8.31
CA TRP A 208 -9.98 12.59 -7.30
C TRP A 208 -10.99 12.60 -6.14
N LEU A 209 -11.40 13.78 -5.66
CA LEU A 209 -12.45 13.91 -4.64
C LEU A 209 -13.78 13.32 -5.12
N ASP A 210 -14.16 13.53 -6.37
CA ASP A 210 -15.36 12.94 -6.98
C ASP A 210 -15.29 11.41 -7.02
N ALA A 211 -14.12 10.86 -7.37
CA ALA A 211 -13.89 9.43 -7.32
C ALA A 211 -13.95 8.88 -5.88
N VAL A 212 -13.32 9.55 -4.92
CA VAL A 212 -13.39 9.19 -3.49
C VAL A 212 -14.84 9.20 -2.99
N LYS A 213 -15.62 10.22 -3.35
CA LYS A 213 -17.04 10.29 -3.02
C LYS A 213 -17.82 9.13 -3.62
N THR A 214 -17.53 8.76 -4.86
CA THR A 214 -18.17 7.64 -5.57
C THR A 214 -17.82 6.28 -4.98
N ILE A 215 -16.54 6.08 -4.58
CA ILE A 215 -16.07 4.86 -3.90
C ILE A 215 -16.68 4.75 -2.50
N ALA A 216 -16.92 5.88 -1.83
CA ALA A 216 -17.42 5.99 -0.46
C ALA A 216 -16.62 5.12 0.54
N PRO A 217 -15.28 5.28 0.62
CA PRO A 217 -14.47 4.47 1.52
C PRO A 217 -14.77 4.81 2.99
N ARG A 218 -14.54 3.86 3.90
CA ARG A 218 -14.70 4.14 5.35
C ARG A 218 -13.69 5.15 5.90
N LYS A 219 -12.58 5.37 5.19
CA LYS A 219 -11.52 6.32 5.54
C LYS A 219 -10.66 6.63 4.33
N VAL A 220 -10.07 7.82 4.31
CA VAL A 220 -8.98 8.19 3.40
C VAL A 220 -7.70 8.43 4.21
N MET A 221 -6.57 7.97 3.70
CA MET A 221 -5.23 8.21 4.25
C MET A 221 -4.39 8.89 3.19
N ILE A 222 -4.04 10.14 3.40
CA ILE A 222 -3.17 10.88 2.48
C ILE A 222 -1.78 11.04 3.08
N TYR A 223 -0.77 11.07 2.23
CA TYR A 223 0.63 11.20 2.68
C TYR A 223 1.50 11.79 1.58
N THR A 224 2.70 12.16 1.95
CA THR A 224 3.75 12.60 1.02
C THR A 224 5.00 11.75 1.19
N ILE A 225 5.96 11.92 0.28
CA ILE A 225 7.27 11.24 0.36
C ILE A 225 7.93 11.54 1.70
N ASP A 226 8.63 10.56 2.27
CA ASP A 226 9.31 10.69 3.56
C ASP A 226 10.80 10.37 3.47
N ARG A 227 11.14 9.42 2.62
CA ARG A 227 12.50 8.91 2.40
C ARG A 227 12.99 9.28 1.02
N GLU A 228 14.24 8.95 0.75
CA GLU A 228 14.78 9.05 -0.60
C GLU A 228 13.95 8.23 -1.59
N THR A 229 13.78 8.78 -2.78
CA THR A 229 13.01 8.18 -3.87
C THR A 229 13.92 7.87 -5.06
N PRO A 230 13.56 6.89 -5.92
CA PRO A 230 14.32 6.59 -7.14
C PRO A 230 14.47 7.82 -8.04
N ASP A 231 13.47 8.66 -8.12
CA ASP A 231 13.56 9.96 -8.78
C ASP A 231 13.93 11.03 -7.73
N PRO A 232 15.15 11.63 -7.80
CA PRO A 232 15.63 12.56 -6.81
C PRO A 232 14.97 13.96 -6.90
N ASN A 233 14.25 14.24 -7.98
CA ASN A 233 13.65 15.55 -8.24
C ASN A 233 12.26 15.71 -7.60
N LEU A 234 11.75 14.66 -6.97
CA LEU A 234 10.46 14.70 -6.29
C LEU A 234 10.54 15.55 -5.04
N LYS A 235 9.47 16.29 -4.77
CA LYS A 235 9.36 17.18 -3.62
C LYS A 235 8.16 16.82 -2.77
N LYS A 236 8.31 16.96 -1.45
CA LYS A 236 7.23 16.82 -0.49
C LYS A 236 6.10 17.81 -0.76
N THR A 237 4.89 17.36 -0.58
CA THR A 237 3.73 18.24 -0.38
C THR A 237 3.83 18.84 1.02
N THR A 238 3.53 20.10 1.17
CA THR A 238 3.59 20.77 2.48
C THR A 238 2.47 20.29 3.40
N LYS A 239 2.68 20.46 4.71
CA LYS A 239 1.67 20.14 5.72
C LYS A 239 0.36 20.88 5.46
N SER A 240 0.42 22.16 5.16
CA SER A 240 -0.76 22.99 4.89
C SER A 240 -1.56 22.52 3.67
N GLU A 241 -0.88 22.11 2.59
CA GLU A 241 -1.54 21.57 1.40
C GLU A 241 -2.24 20.24 1.72
N LEU A 242 -1.57 19.32 2.44
CA LEU A 242 -2.19 18.05 2.85
C LEU A 242 -3.36 18.29 3.82
N ASP A 243 -3.22 19.19 4.78
CA ASP A 243 -4.31 19.52 5.71
C ASP A 243 -5.52 20.07 4.95
N ALA A 244 -5.31 20.97 3.97
CA ALA A 244 -6.40 21.52 3.16
C ALA A 244 -7.13 20.43 2.35
N ILE A 245 -6.40 19.47 1.76
CA ILE A 245 -6.99 18.33 1.05
C ILE A 245 -7.78 17.43 2.03
N CYS A 246 -7.19 17.17 3.20
CA CYS A 246 -7.81 16.35 4.25
C CYS A 246 -9.14 16.95 4.72
N GLU A 247 -9.21 18.28 4.90
CA GLU A 247 -10.45 18.96 5.29
C GLU A 247 -11.53 18.86 4.19
N ARG A 248 -11.15 18.93 2.91
CA ARG A 248 -12.10 18.72 1.79
C ARG A 248 -12.71 17.31 1.82
N VAL A 249 -11.91 16.29 2.12
CA VAL A 249 -12.41 14.90 2.28
C VAL A 249 -13.35 14.80 3.47
N LYS A 250 -12.98 15.41 4.62
CA LYS A 250 -13.83 15.44 5.83
C LYS A 250 -15.15 16.17 5.58
N ALA A 251 -15.16 17.25 4.80
CA ALA A 251 -16.35 17.97 4.42
C ALA A 251 -17.37 17.12 3.62
N MET A 252 -16.91 16.03 2.99
CA MET A 252 -17.76 15.02 2.34
C MET A 252 -18.33 13.97 3.33
N GLY A 253 -18.04 14.09 4.63
CA GLY A 253 -18.44 13.11 5.65
C GLY A 253 -17.54 11.88 5.73
N ILE A 254 -16.38 11.88 5.06
CA ILE A 254 -15.44 10.75 5.04
C ILE A 254 -14.25 11.04 5.97
N PRO A 255 -13.97 10.19 6.97
CA PRO A 255 -12.79 10.36 7.82
C PRO A 255 -11.50 10.42 7.02
N CYS A 256 -10.64 11.41 7.30
CA CYS A 256 -9.34 11.56 6.63
C CYS A 256 -8.22 11.77 7.63
N SER A 257 -7.05 11.20 7.34
CA SER A 257 -5.80 11.45 8.08
C SER A 257 -4.66 11.74 7.13
N ALA A 258 -3.86 12.75 7.47
CA ALA A 258 -2.64 13.11 6.74
C ALA A 258 -1.40 12.62 7.49
N SER A 259 -0.34 12.25 6.74
CA SER A 259 0.99 11.89 7.26
C SER A 259 2.07 12.66 6.49
N TYR A 260 3.00 13.30 7.22
CA TYR A 260 3.97 14.26 6.69
C TYR A 260 5.38 13.71 6.69
#